data_7c60be2de0f1683fb5596632d83c90b4
#
_entry.id   7c60be2de0f1683fb5596632d83c90b4
#
_cell.length_a   1.000
_cell.length_b   1.000
_cell.length_c   1.000
_cell.angle_alpha   90.00
_cell.angle_beta   90.00
_cell.angle_gamma   90.00
#
_symmetry.space_group_name_H-M   'P 1'
#
loop_
_entity.id
_entity.type
_entity.pdbx_description
1 polymer ?
#
loop_
_entity_poly.entity_id
_entity_poly.type
_entity_poly.pdbx_seq_one_letter_code
_entity_poly.pdbx_strand_id
1 'polypeptide(L)'
;MSEFMKSLCKIAIPVTLQSMLQASFSIVDQVMIGQLGETNISAVGLCGNFSLIFSVVIGAVSTVAGILIAQFIGADDSKEAWTGLDVSFICGLIISAVFLLASGLFPAQILGLYTKDVNIIKAGAVYFRIIAFSYVPIAVSTILSAWLRCKEYAMIPFLASFGAVAVNTGLNYLLIFGKFGFPCMGIKGAAIATLISQLFNLAFIMVGFIVCIRKDGDKMMLSLHFEKITLRDYLVMITPILVSEFLWSLGQNVESAVYGHLGTSNLAAYTLTCPIQGLIVGALSGLSAAAGVMVGKRLGRKEYDGAYTESKNIMYAGLIGAVTVSALLILLSGIYTGLYRVDYSVKELGKILLIVFALYAPVKVENMILGGGIIRSGGNTKIIMIIDIVGTWCIGIPLCLLAAYVFEWGIVGVYTLLTTEEIFRLIVSLVIFRKRKWMISLS
;
A
#
# COMPACT_ATOMS: atom_id res chain seq x y z
N MET A 1 13.36 20.54 -18.59
CA MET A 1 13.24 19.57 -17.49
C MET A 1 14.31 18.51 -17.69
N SER A 2 15.18 18.26 -16.70
CA SER A 2 16.25 17.25 -16.85
C SER A 2 15.67 15.86 -17.14
N GLU A 3 16.43 14.96 -17.80
CA GLU A 3 15.99 13.58 -18.05
C GLU A 3 15.59 12.86 -16.77
N PHE A 4 16.35 13.09 -15.69
CA PHE A 4 16.02 12.63 -14.35
C PHE A 4 14.60 13.03 -13.92
N MET A 5 14.27 14.33 -14.01
CA MET A 5 12.95 14.82 -13.60
C MET A 5 11.83 14.28 -14.49
N LYS A 6 12.11 14.03 -15.78
CA LYS A 6 11.15 13.39 -16.69
C LYS A 6 10.81 11.96 -16.25
N SER A 7 11.82 11.13 -15.98
CA SER A 7 11.64 9.75 -15.53
C SER A 7 10.99 9.69 -14.16
N LEU A 8 11.42 10.54 -13.23
CA LEU A 8 10.82 10.64 -11.90
C LEU A 8 9.31 10.95 -12.00
N CYS A 9 8.93 11.97 -12.74
CA CYS A 9 7.52 12.37 -12.90
C CYS A 9 6.68 11.32 -13.64
N LYS A 10 7.24 10.60 -14.62
CA LYS A 10 6.55 9.53 -15.34
C LYS A 10 6.09 8.39 -14.43
N ILE A 11 6.82 8.11 -13.36
CA ILE A 11 6.50 7.04 -12.42
C ILE A 11 5.80 7.62 -11.20
N ALA A 12 6.36 8.65 -10.57
CA ALA A 12 5.88 9.18 -9.30
C ALA A 12 4.46 9.75 -9.41
N ILE A 13 4.18 10.58 -10.43
CA ILE A 13 2.86 11.24 -10.55
C ILE A 13 1.73 10.21 -10.72
N PRO A 14 1.78 9.26 -11.68
CA PRO A 14 0.71 8.29 -11.82
C PRO A 14 0.52 7.40 -10.60
N VAL A 15 1.59 6.95 -9.95
CA VAL A 15 1.51 6.13 -8.73
C VAL A 15 0.90 6.92 -7.56
N THR A 16 1.31 8.18 -7.39
CA THR A 16 0.71 9.09 -6.42
C THR A 16 -0.80 9.27 -6.65
N LEU A 17 -1.18 9.60 -7.88
CA LEU A 17 -2.59 9.77 -8.24
C LEU A 17 -3.39 8.49 -8.04
N GLN A 18 -2.81 7.32 -8.35
CA GLN A 18 -3.42 6.03 -8.10
C GLN A 18 -3.65 5.78 -6.60
N SER A 19 -2.67 6.06 -5.75
CA SER A 19 -2.78 5.90 -4.29
C SER A 19 -3.84 6.84 -3.69
N MET A 20 -3.85 8.10 -4.11
CA MET A 20 -4.87 9.07 -3.68
C MET A 20 -6.28 8.67 -4.13
N LEU A 21 -6.41 8.19 -5.36
CA LEU A 21 -7.67 7.69 -5.91
C LEU A 21 -8.20 6.51 -5.09
N GLN A 22 -7.35 5.54 -4.77
CA GLN A 22 -7.73 4.37 -3.98
C GLN A 22 -8.18 4.75 -2.56
N ALA A 23 -7.48 5.68 -1.91
CA ALA A 23 -7.87 6.19 -0.59
C ALA A 23 -9.23 6.89 -0.63
N SER A 24 -9.46 7.75 -1.62
CA SER A 24 -10.73 8.46 -1.79
C SER A 24 -11.89 7.51 -2.11
N PHE A 25 -11.63 6.51 -2.96
CA PHE A 25 -12.61 5.52 -3.36
C PHE A 25 -13.10 4.66 -2.19
N SER A 26 -12.21 4.23 -1.32
CA SER A 26 -12.57 3.44 -0.12
C SER A 26 -13.62 4.16 0.73
N ILE A 27 -13.55 5.49 0.82
CA ILE A 27 -14.54 6.31 1.54
C ILE A 27 -15.90 6.27 0.85
N VAL A 28 -15.93 6.44 -0.49
CA VAL A 28 -17.18 6.42 -1.27
C VAL A 28 -17.88 5.07 -1.15
N ASP A 29 -17.12 3.98 -1.30
CA ASP A 29 -17.64 2.61 -1.20
C ASP A 29 -18.22 2.33 0.19
N GLN A 30 -17.50 2.73 1.26
CA GLN A 30 -18.00 2.60 2.64
C GLN A 30 -19.28 3.39 2.88
N VAL A 31 -19.41 4.61 2.35
CA VAL A 31 -20.62 5.43 2.47
C VAL A 31 -21.80 4.76 1.77
N MET A 32 -21.59 4.18 0.58
CA MET A 32 -22.66 3.50 -0.17
C MET A 32 -23.12 2.22 0.54
N ILE A 33 -22.19 1.40 1.03
CA ILE A 33 -22.48 0.19 1.80
C ILE A 33 -23.13 0.56 3.15
N GLY A 34 -22.73 1.70 3.72
CA GLY A 34 -23.27 2.24 4.95
C GLY A 34 -24.78 2.42 4.97
N GLN A 35 -25.36 2.70 3.80
CA GLN A 35 -26.80 2.85 3.66
C GLN A 35 -27.59 1.53 3.73
N LEU A 36 -26.89 0.39 3.71
CA LEU A 36 -27.50 -0.95 3.84
C LEU A 36 -27.72 -1.39 5.28
N GLY A 37 -27.35 -0.56 6.27
CA GLY A 37 -27.50 -0.82 7.71
C GLY A 37 -26.31 -1.52 8.37
N GLU A 38 -26.32 -1.53 9.69
CA GLU A 38 -25.17 -1.92 10.54
C GLU A 38 -24.67 -3.35 10.29
N THR A 39 -25.57 -4.30 10.10
CA THR A 39 -25.22 -5.70 9.83
C THR A 39 -24.39 -5.85 8.56
N ASN A 40 -24.78 -5.14 7.49
CA ASN A 40 -24.10 -5.21 6.21
C ASN A 40 -22.75 -4.49 6.22
N ILE A 41 -22.65 -3.33 6.88
CA ILE A 41 -21.37 -2.63 7.07
C ILE A 41 -20.39 -3.52 7.84
N SER A 42 -20.83 -4.10 8.95
CA SER A 42 -20.00 -4.99 9.77
C SER A 42 -19.55 -6.21 8.98
N ALA A 43 -20.45 -6.82 8.21
CA ALA A 43 -20.14 -7.97 7.36
C ALA A 43 -19.07 -7.64 6.31
N VAL A 44 -19.22 -6.52 5.58
CA VAL A 44 -18.24 -6.08 4.57
C VAL A 44 -16.92 -5.70 5.22
N GLY A 45 -16.95 -5.03 6.37
CA GLY A 45 -15.75 -4.68 7.13
C GLY A 45 -14.93 -5.92 7.53
N LEU A 46 -15.58 -6.97 8.05
CA LEU A 46 -14.89 -8.22 8.40
C LEU A 46 -14.31 -8.94 7.18
N CYS A 47 -15.05 -8.97 6.07
CA CYS A 47 -14.52 -9.50 4.79
C CYS A 47 -13.32 -8.66 4.31
N GLY A 48 -13.37 -7.33 4.49
CA GLY A 48 -12.30 -6.41 4.17
C GLY A 48 -11.02 -6.67 4.96
N ASN A 49 -11.13 -6.97 6.26
CA ASN A 49 -9.96 -7.32 7.08
C ASN A 49 -9.22 -8.56 6.56
N PHE A 50 -9.96 -9.59 6.13
CA PHE A 50 -9.33 -10.78 5.53
C PHE A 50 -8.74 -10.45 4.15
N SER A 51 -9.43 -9.65 3.33
CA SER A 51 -8.93 -9.23 2.01
C SER A 51 -7.68 -8.33 2.14
N LEU A 52 -7.53 -7.61 3.25
CA LEU A 52 -6.32 -6.84 3.55
C LEU A 52 -5.09 -7.76 3.67
N ILE A 53 -5.22 -8.92 4.32
CA ILE A 53 -4.14 -9.91 4.42
C ILE A 53 -3.71 -10.34 3.01
N PHE A 54 -4.67 -10.65 2.13
CA PHE A 54 -4.40 -10.95 0.73
C PHE A 54 -3.63 -9.82 0.04
N SER A 55 -4.08 -8.57 0.20
CA SER A 55 -3.47 -7.41 -0.42
C SER A 55 -2.01 -7.20 0.02
N VAL A 56 -1.72 -7.42 1.31
CA VAL A 56 -0.36 -7.36 1.87
C VAL A 56 0.53 -8.43 1.23
N VAL A 57 0.05 -9.66 1.13
CA VAL A 57 0.83 -10.78 0.56
C VAL A 57 1.10 -10.55 -0.93
N ILE A 58 0.10 -10.15 -1.71
CA ILE A 58 0.28 -9.84 -3.15
C ILE A 58 1.15 -8.58 -3.34
N GLY A 59 1.04 -7.60 -2.46
CA GLY A 59 1.91 -6.44 -2.42
C GLY A 59 3.39 -6.80 -2.26
N ALA A 60 3.70 -7.75 -1.36
CA ALA A 60 5.05 -8.26 -1.19
C ALA A 60 5.59 -8.97 -2.46
N VAL A 61 4.77 -9.83 -3.08
CA VAL A 61 5.10 -10.48 -4.37
C VAL A 61 5.39 -9.42 -5.44
N SER A 62 4.53 -8.42 -5.57
CA SER A 62 4.68 -7.33 -6.56
C SER A 62 5.92 -6.48 -6.27
N THR A 63 6.29 -6.29 -5.02
CA THR A 63 7.50 -5.56 -4.63
C THR A 63 8.76 -6.31 -5.07
N VAL A 64 8.84 -7.61 -4.81
CA VAL A 64 9.97 -8.44 -5.25
C VAL A 64 10.03 -8.51 -6.78
N ALA A 65 8.88 -8.70 -7.43
CA ALA A 65 8.80 -8.60 -8.89
C ALA A 65 9.39 -7.28 -9.41
N GLY A 66 9.00 -6.14 -8.80
CA GLY A 66 9.51 -4.83 -9.16
C GLY A 66 11.03 -4.68 -9.00
N ILE A 67 11.60 -5.23 -7.91
CA ILE A 67 13.05 -5.22 -7.67
C ILE A 67 13.78 -6.00 -8.76
N LEU A 68 13.37 -7.25 -9.02
CA LEU A 68 14.01 -8.12 -10.02
C LEU A 68 13.89 -7.54 -11.43
N ILE A 69 12.67 -7.19 -11.82
CA ILE A 69 12.40 -6.64 -13.16
C ILE A 69 13.19 -5.34 -13.39
N ALA A 70 13.23 -4.42 -12.40
CA ALA A 70 13.96 -3.17 -12.57
C ALA A 70 15.47 -3.40 -12.73
N GLN A 71 16.06 -4.29 -11.92
CA GLN A 71 17.49 -4.59 -12.01
C GLN A 71 17.85 -5.30 -13.33
N PHE A 72 17.10 -6.33 -13.72
CA PHE A 72 17.38 -7.06 -14.97
C PHE A 72 17.10 -6.24 -16.23
N ILE A 73 16.07 -5.39 -16.24
CA ILE A 73 15.89 -4.40 -17.32
C ILE A 73 17.08 -3.43 -17.35
N GLY A 74 17.59 -3.02 -16.19
CA GLY A 74 18.79 -2.19 -16.11
C GLY A 74 20.02 -2.86 -16.70
N ALA A 75 20.18 -4.15 -16.50
CA ALA A 75 21.28 -4.98 -17.00
C ALA A 75 21.15 -5.40 -18.48
N ASP A 76 20.09 -4.97 -19.17
CA ASP A 76 19.72 -5.42 -20.52
C ASP A 76 19.49 -6.95 -20.62
N ASP A 77 19.19 -7.59 -19.48
CA ASP A 77 18.89 -9.02 -19.38
C ASP A 77 17.37 -9.26 -19.43
N SER A 78 16.84 -9.19 -20.63
CA SER A 78 15.39 -9.37 -20.83
C SER A 78 14.91 -10.75 -20.40
N LYS A 79 15.74 -11.81 -20.52
CA LYS A 79 15.37 -13.18 -20.14
C LYS A 79 15.11 -13.28 -18.64
N GLU A 80 16.05 -12.81 -17.83
CA GLU A 80 15.90 -12.82 -16.36
C GLU A 80 14.79 -11.88 -15.89
N ALA A 81 14.55 -10.75 -16.58
CA ALA A 81 13.43 -9.86 -16.28
C ALA A 81 12.07 -10.56 -16.50
N TRP A 82 11.93 -11.32 -17.61
CA TRP A 82 10.75 -12.14 -17.87
C TRP A 82 10.60 -13.27 -16.84
N THR A 83 11.70 -13.96 -16.50
CA THR A 83 11.67 -14.99 -15.44
C THR A 83 11.19 -14.41 -14.12
N GLY A 84 11.65 -13.21 -13.75
CA GLY A 84 11.17 -12.51 -12.55
C GLY A 84 9.65 -12.22 -12.57
N LEU A 85 9.11 -11.85 -13.73
CA LEU A 85 7.68 -11.68 -13.93
C LEU A 85 6.92 -13.00 -13.81
N ASP A 86 7.36 -14.04 -14.52
CA ASP A 86 6.67 -15.34 -14.62
C ASP A 86 6.63 -16.06 -13.27
N VAL A 87 7.76 -16.07 -12.53
CA VAL A 87 7.81 -16.65 -11.18
C VAL A 87 6.89 -15.90 -10.23
N SER A 88 6.91 -14.56 -10.27
CA SER A 88 6.00 -13.75 -9.46
C SER A 88 4.54 -13.97 -9.83
N PHE A 89 4.25 -14.16 -11.11
CA PHE A 89 2.92 -14.45 -11.62
C PHE A 89 2.39 -15.78 -11.08
N ILE A 90 3.21 -16.84 -11.12
CA ILE A 90 2.83 -18.15 -10.57
C ILE A 90 2.64 -18.09 -9.06
N CYS A 91 3.55 -17.44 -8.33
CA CYS A 91 3.37 -17.23 -6.89
C CYS A 91 2.06 -16.50 -6.60
N GLY A 92 1.77 -15.43 -7.34
CA GLY A 92 0.53 -14.67 -7.20
C GLY A 92 -0.72 -15.49 -7.52
N LEU A 93 -0.69 -16.34 -8.54
CA LEU A 93 -1.79 -17.26 -8.88
C LEU A 93 -2.02 -18.32 -7.79
N ILE A 94 -0.95 -18.91 -7.25
CA ILE A 94 -1.06 -19.89 -6.15
C ILE A 94 -1.67 -19.23 -4.92
N ILE A 95 -1.18 -18.06 -4.53
CA ILE A 95 -1.70 -17.31 -3.38
C ILE A 95 -3.17 -16.95 -3.61
N SER A 96 -3.52 -16.42 -4.78
CA SER A 96 -4.90 -16.04 -5.08
C SER A 96 -5.83 -17.24 -5.12
N ALA A 97 -5.38 -18.42 -5.59
CA ALA A 97 -6.15 -19.66 -5.56
C ALA A 97 -6.40 -20.12 -4.12
N VAL A 98 -5.40 -20.04 -3.23
CA VAL A 98 -5.58 -20.36 -1.80
C VAL A 98 -6.64 -19.45 -1.16
N PHE A 99 -6.55 -18.13 -1.38
CA PHE A 99 -7.51 -17.18 -0.83
C PHE A 99 -8.91 -17.33 -1.45
N LEU A 100 -9.00 -17.60 -2.75
CA LEU A 100 -10.26 -17.89 -3.44
C LEU A 100 -10.93 -19.14 -2.86
N LEU A 101 -10.18 -20.22 -2.70
CA LEU A 101 -10.72 -21.47 -2.14
C LEU A 101 -11.11 -21.28 -0.66
N ALA A 102 -10.27 -20.62 0.14
CA ALA A 102 -10.58 -20.34 1.54
C ALA A 102 -11.88 -19.53 1.69
N SER A 103 -11.99 -18.41 0.97
CA SER A 103 -13.15 -17.51 1.06
C SER A 103 -14.39 -18.05 0.37
N GLY A 104 -14.21 -18.82 -0.69
CA GLY A 104 -15.31 -19.42 -1.45
C GLY A 104 -15.94 -20.64 -0.75
N LEU A 105 -15.09 -21.52 -0.19
CA LEU A 105 -15.56 -22.78 0.43
C LEU A 105 -15.86 -22.61 1.93
N PHE A 106 -15.09 -21.80 2.64
CA PHE A 106 -15.16 -21.66 4.11
C PHE A 106 -15.49 -20.25 4.61
N PRO A 107 -16.38 -19.46 3.94
CA PRO A 107 -16.63 -18.07 4.31
C PRO A 107 -17.20 -17.93 5.71
N ALA A 108 -18.13 -18.81 6.12
CA ALA A 108 -18.76 -18.76 7.44
C ALA A 108 -17.76 -19.10 8.56
N GLN A 109 -16.87 -20.06 8.34
CA GLN A 109 -15.83 -20.41 9.31
C GLN A 109 -14.83 -19.28 9.50
N ILE A 110 -14.39 -18.64 8.42
CA ILE A 110 -13.48 -17.48 8.49
C ILE A 110 -14.15 -16.33 9.25
N LEU A 111 -15.40 -15.98 8.92
CA LEU A 111 -16.14 -14.94 9.60
C LEU A 111 -16.43 -15.28 11.06
N GLY A 112 -16.65 -16.56 11.37
CA GLY A 112 -16.83 -17.08 12.73
C GLY A 112 -15.62 -16.89 13.64
N LEU A 113 -14.41 -16.66 13.09
CA LEU A 113 -13.23 -16.27 13.88
C LEU A 113 -13.31 -14.83 14.39
N TYR A 114 -14.05 -13.97 13.69
CA TYR A 114 -14.17 -12.55 14.01
C TYR A 114 -15.42 -12.21 14.84
N THR A 115 -16.55 -12.92 14.62
CA THR A 115 -17.83 -12.63 15.28
C THR A 115 -18.64 -13.88 15.51
N LYS A 116 -19.52 -13.84 16.55
CA LYS A 116 -20.52 -14.86 16.84
C LYS A 116 -21.91 -14.50 16.30
N ASP A 117 -22.08 -13.30 15.74
CA ASP A 117 -23.39 -12.86 15.21
C ASP A 117 -23.72 -13.59 13.91
N VAL A 118 -24.75 -14.44 13.98
CA VAL A 118 -25.21 -15.29 12.86
C VAL A 118 -25.68 -14.44 11.67
N ASN A 119 -26.25 -13.25 11.89
CA ASN A 119 -26.74 -12.40 10.81
C ASN A 119 -25.58 -11.78 10.03
N ILE A 120 -24.54 -11.31 10.74
CA ILE A 120 -23.31 -10.79 10.14
C ILE A 120 -22.61 -11.90 9.36
N ILE A 121 -22.51 -13.13 9.93
CA ILE A 121 -21.88 -14.26 9.25
C ILE A 121 -22.64 -14.63 7.97
N LYS A 122 -23.98 -14.68 8.01
CA LYS A 122 -24.80 -15.00 6.82
C LYS A 122 -24.65 -13.95 5.71
N ALA A 123 -24.75 -12.66 6.05
CA ALA A 123 -24.59 -11.57 5.10
C ALA A 123 -23.17 -11.54 4.50
N GLY A 124 -22.16 -11.67 5.36
CA GLY A 124 -20.75 -11.68 4.97
C GLY A 124 -20.38 -12.90 4.14
N ALA A 125 -20.93 -14.09 4.42
CA ALA A 125 -20.65 -15.28 3.63
C ALA A 125 -21.14 -15.16 2.18
N VAL A 126 -22.26 -14.49 1.95
CA VAL A 126 -22.77 -14.21 0.61
C VAL A 126 -21.85 -13.25 -0.14
N TYR A 127 -21.45 -12.16 0.51
CA TYR A 127 -20.50 -11.18 -0.04
C TYR A 127 -19.16 -11.83 -0.34
N PHE A 128 -18.63 -12.60 0.59
CA PHE A 128 -17.29 -13.18 0.55
C PHE A 128 -17.14 -14.20 -0.57
N ARG A 129 -18.16 -15.06 -0.81
CA ARG A 129 -18.15 -16.00 -1.94
C ARG A 129 -18.04 -15.32 -3.30
N ILE A 130 -18.65 -14.15 -3.47
CA ILE A 130 -18.59 -13.41 -4.73
C ILE A 130 -17.24 -12.71 -4.86
N ILE A 131 -16.80 -12.04 -3.80
CA ILE A 131 -15.56 -11.26 -3.83
C ILE A 131 -14.30 -12.16 -3.93
N ALA A 132 -14.40 -13.42 -3.50
CA ALA A 132 -13.34 -14.41 -3.65
C ALA A 132 -12.82 -14.51 -5.10
N PHE A 133 -13.70 -14.42 -6.09
CA PHE A 133 -13.31 -14.43 -7.49
C PHE A 133 -12.51 -13.20 -7.93
N SER A 134 -12.50 -12.12 -7.17
CA SER A 134 -11.71 -10.91 -7.47
C SER A 134 -10.23 -11.07 -7.11
N TYR A 135 -9.84 -12.04 -6.29
CA TYR A 135 -8.45 -12.21 -5.88
C TYR A 135 -7.52 -12.52 -7.05
N VAL A 136 -7.97 -13.34 -8.00
CA VAL A 136 -7.18 -13.66 -9.20
C VAL A 136 -6.94 -12.41 -10.07
N PRO A 137 -7.99 -11.66 -10.49
CA PRO A 137 -7.78 -10.41 -11.21
C PRO A 137 -6.88 -9.40 -10.47
N ILE A 138 -7.03 -9.27 -9.15
CA ILE A 138 -6.20 -8.37 -8.35
C ILE A 138 -4.73 -8.80 -8.38
N ALA A 139 -4.43 -10.09 -8.17
CA ALA A 139 -3.06 -10.59 -8.19
C ALA A 139 -2.39 -10.32 -9.54
N VAL A 140 -3.05 -10.72 -10.63
CA VAL A 140 -2.52 -10.56 -11.98
C VAL A 140 -2.29 -9.09 -12.32
N SER A 141 -3.29 -8.23 -12.08
CA SER A 141 -3.18 -6.81 -12.38
C SER A 141 -2.09 -6.11 -11.56
N THR A 142 -1.89 -6.52 -10.30
CA THR A 142 -0.87 -5.95 -9.41
C THR A 142 0.54 -6.29 -9.90
N ILE A 143 0.78 -7.53 -10.31
CA ILE A 143 2.08 -8.00 -10.81
C ILE A 143 2.39 -7.38 -12.19
N LEU A 144 1.42 -7.36 -13.11
CA LEU A 144 1.59 -6.69 -14.40
C LEU A 144 1.84 -5.18 -14.25
N SER A 145 1.22 -4.55 -13.25
CA SER A 145 1.48 -3.14 -12.93
C SER A 145 2.92 -2.89 -12.48
N ALA A 146 3.56 -3.86 -11.78
CA ALA A 146 4.97 -3.75 -11.43
C ALA A 146 5.85 -3.73 -12.70
N TRP A 147 5.60 -4.61 -13.68
CA TRP A 147 6.28 -4.58 -14.97
C TRP A 147 6.12 -3.24 -15.68
N LEU A 148 4.87 -2.77 -15.80
CA LEU A 148 4.55 -1.50 -16.48
C LEU A 148 5.26 -0.31 -15.80
N ARG A 149 5.33 -0.29 -14.47
CA ARG A 149 6.09 0.74 -13.74
C ARG A 149 7.59 0.66 -14.04
N CYS A 150 8.17 -0.54 -14.09
CA CYS A 150 9.58 -0.73 -14.43
C CYS A 150 9.91 -0.28 -15.86
N LYS A 151 8.97 -0.41 -16.78
CA LYS A 151 9.07 0.09 -18.18
C LYS A 151 8.65 1.57 -18.30
N GLU A 152 8.37 2.28 -17.19
CA GLU A 152 7.94 3.69 -17.16
C GLU A 152 6.55 3.96 -17.79
N TYR A 153 5.70 2.94 -17.88
CA TYR A 153 4.31 3.04 -18.34
C TYR A 153 3.33 3.12 -17.15
N ALA A 154 3.71 3.76 -16.04
CA ALA A 154 2.89 3.84 -14.82
C ALA A 154 1.52 4.52 -15.02
N MET A 155 1.34 5.29 -16.10
CA MET A 155 0.05 5.89 -16.44
C MET A 155 -1.02 4.84 -16.76
N ILE A 156 -0.65 3.66 -17.28
CA ILE A 156 -1.61 2.60 -17.64
C ILE A 156 -2.28 2.02 -16.39
N PRO A 157 -1.56 1.58 -15.34
CA PRO A 157 -2.17 1.16 -14.08
C PRO A 157 -3.02 2.24 -13.41
N PHE A 158 -2.62 3.51 -13.49
CA PHE A 158 -3.42 4.62 -12.98
C PHE A 158 -4.76 4.74 -13.72
N LEU A 159 -4.75 4.77 -15.05
CA LEU A 159 -5.97 4.88 -15.86
C LEU A 159 -6.87 3.66 -15.68
N ALA A 160 -6.30 2.46 -15.57
CA ALA A 160 -7.03 1.24 -15.26
C ALA A 160 -7.75 1.35 -13.90
N SER A 161 -7.04 1.82 -12.87
CA SER A 161 -7.62 2.03 -11.54
C SER A 161 -8.70 3.11 -11.55
N PHE A 162 -8.49 4.22 -12.28
CA PHE A 162 -9.49 5.27 -12.43
C PHE A 162 -10.77 4.75 -13.09
N GLY A 163 -10.64 4.01 -14.19
CA GLY A 163 -11.78 3.36 -14.85
C GLY A 163 -12.50 2.35 -13.97
N ALA A 164 -11.73 1.52 -13.23
CA ALA A 164 -12.28 0.54 -12.30
C ALA A 164 -13.09 1.20 -11.17
N VAL A 165 -12.61 2.32 -10.62
CA VAL A 165 -13.33 3.12 -9.62
C VAL A 165 -14.65 3.66 -10.20
N ALA A 166 -14.62 4.22 -11.40
CA ALA A 166 -15.82 4.72 -12.06
C ALA A 166 -16.85 3.61 -12.31
N VAL A 167 -16.39 2.45 -12.80
CA VAL A 167 -17.24 1.26 -13.02
C VAL A 167 -17.82 0.76 -11.71
N ASN A 168 -17.00 0.63 -10.66
CA ASN A 168 -17.46 0.16 -9.36
C ASN A 168 -18.51 1.10 -8.75
N THR A 169 -18.23 2.41 -8.69
CA THR A 169 -19.18 3.40 -8.14
C THR A 169 -20.50 3.40 -8.93
N GLY A 170 -20.43 3.36 -10.24
CA GLY A 170 -21.63 3.29 -11.11
C GLY A 170 -22.43 2.01 -10.87
N LEU A 171 -21.77 0.86 -10.85
CA LEU A 171 -22.44 -0.43 -10.58
C LEU A 171 -22.95 -0.54 -9.14
N ASN A 172 -22.24 0.00 -8.15
CA ASN A 172 -22.74 0.09 -6.78
C ASN A 172 -24.06 0.87 -6.74
N TYR A 173 -24.13 2.04 -7.39
CA TYR A 173 -25.34 2.83 -7.45
C TYR A 173 -26.51 2.07 -8.11
N LEU A 174 -26.24 1.33 -9.18
CA LEU A 174 -27.25 0.56 -9.89
C LEU A 174 -27.71 -0.68 -9.13
N LEU A 175 -26.77 -1.48 -8.63
CA LEU A 175 -27.05 -2.81 -8.08
C LEU A 175 -27.39 -2.78 -6.58
N ILE A 176 -26.81 -1.87 -5.80
CA ILE A 176 -27.15 -1.73 -4.39
C ILE A 176 -28.57 -1.18 -4.23
N PHE A 177 -28.88 -0.11 -4.98
CA PHE A 177 -30.13 0.63 -4.80
C PHE A 177 -31.23 0.28 -5.82
N GLY A 178 -30.94 -0.58 -6.81
CA GLY A 178 -31.93 -0.99 -7.82
C GLY A 178 -32.40 0.16 -8.70
N LYS A 179 -31.51 1.04 -9.16
CA LYS A 179 -31.86 2.17 -10.01
C LYS A 179 -31.89 1.79 -11.49
N PHE A 180 -32.60 2.59 -12.30
CA PHE A 180 -32.71 2.41 -13.76
C PHE A 180 -33.22 1.03 -14.21
N GLY A 181 -34.06 0.38 -13.41
CA GLY A 181 -34.63 -0.95 -13.74
C GLY A 181 -33.76 -2.14 -13.35
N PHE A 182 -32.62 -1.91 -12.70
CA PHE A 182 -31.80 -2.98 -12.14
C PHE A 182 -32.44 -3.53 -10.84
N PRO A 183 -32.26 -4.81 -10.53
CA PRO A 183 -32.75 -5.38 -9.28
C PRO A 183 -31.98 -4.80 -8.07
N CYS A 184 -32.67 -4.49 -6.98
CA CYS A 184 -32.05 -4.09 -5.72
C CYS A 184 -31.41 -5.32 -5.07
N MET A 185 -30.08 -5.45 -5.17
CA MET A 185 -29.31 -6.61 -4.72
C MET A 185 -28.62 -6.38 -3.38
N GLY A 186 -28.61 -5.15 -2.86
CA GLY A 186 -27.98 -4.79 -1.60
C GLY A 186 -26.51 -5.21 -1.54
N ILE A 187 -26.11 -5.97 -0.51
CA ILE A 187 -24.72 -6.43 -0.30
C ILE A 187 -24.18 -7.32 -1.44
N LYS A 188 -25.05 -8.12 -2.07
CA LYS A 188 -24.66 -8.91 -3.26
C LYS A 188 -24.31 -8.01 -4.43
N GLY A 189 -25.06 -6.91 -4.61
CA GLY A 189 -24.79 -5.90 -5.63
C GLY A 189 -23.43 -5.27 -5.45
N ALA A 190 -23.04 -4.92 -4.22
CA ALA A 190 -21.73 -4.39 -3.89
C ALA A 190 -20.59 -5.38 -4.24
N ALA A 191 -20.75 -6.66 -3.91
CA ALA A 191 -19.78 -7.70 -4.24
C ALA A 191 -19.60 -7.89 -5.75
N ILE A 192 -20.71 -7.91 -6.52
CA ILE A 192 -20.70 -8.04 -7.97
C ILE A 192 -20.05 -6.81 -8.61
N ALA A 193 -20.38 -5.60 -8.14
CA ALA A 193 -19.78 -4.37 -8.64
C ALA A 193 -18.25 -4.37 -8.44
N THR A 194 -17.78 -4.84 -7.29
CA THR A 194 -16.35 -4.98 -7.00
C THR A 194 -15.70 -6.01 -7.93
N LEU A 195 -16.32 -7.18 -8.12
CA LEU A 195 -15.78 -8.21 -9.03
C LEU A 195 -15.67 -7.69 -10.47
N ILE A 196 -16.74 -7.07 -10.99
CA ILE A 196 -16.74 -6.53 -12.37
C ILE A 196 -15.70 -5.43 -12.52
N SER A 197 -15.55 -4.53 -11.55
CA SER A 197 -14.56 -3.47 -11.61
C SER A 197 -13.13 -4.02 -11.59
N GLN A 198 -12.84 -5.10 -10.85
CA GLN A 198 -11.52 -5.74 -10.85
C GLN A 198 -11.25 -6.49 -12.16
N LEU A 199 -12.25 -7.09 -12.77
CA LEU A 199 -12.13 -7.68 -14.11
C LEU A 199 -11.88 -6.61 -15.18
N PHE A 200 -12.56 -5.46 -15.08
CA PHE A 200 -12.30 -4.31 -15.96
C PHE A 200 -10.86 -3.81 -15.78
N ASN A 201 -10.40 -3.64 -14.53
CA ASN A 201 -9.03 -3.24 -14.21
C ASN A 201 -8.01 -4.18 -14.85
N LEU A 202 -8.20 -5.49 -14.67
CA LEU A 202 -7.34 -6.52 -15.27
C LEU A 202 -7.35 -6.43 -16.81
N ALA A 203 -8.52 -6.36 -17.42
CA ALA A 203 -8.64 -6.27 -18.89
C ALA A 203 -7.90 -5.06 -19.45
N PHE A 204 -8.06 -3.90 -18.81
CA PHE A 204 -7.39 -2.66 -19.22
C PHE A 204 -5.85 -2.77 -19.09
N ILE A 205 -5.37 -3.31 -17.97
CA ILE A 205 -3.94 -3.52 -17.72
C ILE A 205 -3.36 -4.53 -18.72
N MET A 206 -4.07 -5.64 -19.01
CA MET A 206 -3.63 -6.62 -20.00
C MET A 206 -3.51 -6.03 -21.41
N VAL A 207 -4.50 -5.26 -21.83
CA VAL A 207 -4.44 -4.57 -23.13
C VAL A 207 -3.25 -3.60 -23.16
N GLY A 208 -3.09 -2.79 -22.11
CA GLY A 208 -1.95 -1.87 -21.99
C GLY A 208 -0.61 -2.59 -22.00
N PHE A 209 -0.50 -3.71 -21.30
CA PHE A 209 0.69 -4.56 -21.26
C PHE A 209 1.05 -5.11 -22.66
N ILE A 210 0.08 -5.67 -23.39
CA ILE A 210 0.28 -6.19 -24.76
C ILE A 210 0.71 -5.06 -25.72
N VAL A 211 0.08 -3.88 -25.60
CA VAL A 211 0.45 -2.71 -26.42
C VAL A 211 1.87 -2.27 -26.13
N CYS A 212 2.29 -2.21 -24.87
CA CYS A 212 3.65 -1.82 -24.49
C CYS A 212 4.69 -2.83 -25.01
N ILE A 213 4.46 -4.13 -24.84
CA ILE A 213 5.37 -5.18 -25.36
C ILE A 213 5.57 -5.03 -26.85
N ARG A 214 4.47 -4.85 -27.61
CA ARG A 214 4.55 -4.67 -29.07
C ARG A 214 5.30 -3.41 -29.46
N LYS A 215 5.10 -2.32 -28.72
CA LYS A 215 5.75 -1.03 -28.97
C LYS A 215 7.24 -1.09 -28.69
N ASP A 216 7.65 -1.76 -27.62
CA ASP A 216 9.06 -1.89 -27.23
C ASP A 216 9.78 -2.97 -28.04
N GLY A 217 9.06 -3.76 -28.86
CA GLY A 217 9.63 -4.87 -29.62
C GLY A 217 10.07 -6.05 -28.75
N ASP A 218 9.63 -6.09 -27.50
CA ASP A 218 9.93 -7.18 -26.58
C ASP A 218 9.29 -8.48 -27.07
N LYS A 219 10.03 -9.58 -27.02
CA LYS A 219 9.47 -10.91 -27.25
C LYS A 219 9.02 -11.50 -25.93
N MET A 220 7.75 -11.88 -25.84
CA MET A 220 7.26 -12.63 -24.68
C MET A 220 8.07 -13.93 -24.56
N MET A 221 8.71 -14.12 -23.42
CA MET A 221 9.49 -15.32 -23.12
C MET A 221 8.87 -15.96 -21.88
N LEU A 222 8.43 -17.20 -21.96
CA LEU A 222 8.01 -17.95 -20.79
C LEU A 222 9.25 -18.66 -20.22
N SER A 223 9.68 -18.27 -19.04
CA SER A 223 10.82 -18.88 -18.36
C SER A 223 10.54 -18.95 -16.86
N LEU A 224 10.65 -20.15 -16.30
CA LEU A 224 10.43 -20.42 -14.88
C LEU A 224 11.73 -20.77 -14.14
N HIS A 225 12.84 -20.73 -14.84
CA HIS A 225 14.14 -21.07 -14.30
C HIS A 225 15.07 -19.86 -14.37
N PHE A 226 15.43 -19.35 -13.20
CA PHE A 226 16.45 -18.31 -13.10
C PHE A 226 17.84 -18.90 -13.35
N GLU A 227 18.67 -18.21 -14.11
CA GLU A 227 20.08 -18.56 -14.31
C GLU A 227 20.98 -17.91 -13.24
N LYS A 228 20.64 -16.69 -12.79
CA LYS A 228 21.48 -15.88 -11.88
C LYS A 228 21.04 -15.91 -10.44
N ILE A 229 19.76 -16.16 -10.16
CA ILE A 229 19.19 -16.26 -8.82
C ILE A 229 18.42 -17.57 -8.68
N THR A 230 18.27 -18.05 -7.44
CA THR A 230 17.50 -19.27 -7.18
C THR A 230 16.10 -18.93 -6.66
N LEU A 231 15.17 -19.91 -6.74
CA LEU A 231 13.86 -19.77 -6.10
C LEU A 231 13.99 -19.50 -4.58
N ARG A 232 15.05 -20.04 -3.96
CA ARG A 232 15.38 -19.77 -2.55
C ARG A 232 15.66 -18.28 -2.34
N ASP A 233 16.45 -17.65 -3.21
CA ASP A 233 16.78 -16.23 -3.10
C ASP A 233 15.52 -15.36 -3.27
N TYR A 234 14.62 -15.76 -4.17
CA TYR A 234 13.31 -15.13 -4.34
C TYR A 234 12.48 -15.20 -3.04
N LEU A 235 12.40 -16.38 -2.39
CA LEU A 235 11.70 -16.56 -1.13
C LEU A 235 12.36 -15.80 0.03
N VAL A 236 13.70 -15.73 0.04
CA VAL A 236 14.47 -14.94 1.02
C VAL A 236 14.17 -13.44 0.89
N MET A 237 13.87 -12.94 -0.31
CA MET A 237 13.47 -11.55 -0.50
C MET A 237 12.02 -11.27 -0.08
N ILE A 238 11.08 -12.20 -0.32
CA ILE A 238 9.66 -12.03 0.04
C ILE A 238 9.43 -12.11 1.55
N THR A 239 10.03 -13.10 2.22
CA THR A 239 9.76 -13.40 3.63
C THR A 239 9.96 -12.18 4.55
N PRO A 240 11.07 -11.42 4.45
CA PRO A 240 11.25 -10.23 5.28
C PRO A 240 10.18 -9.17 5.04
N ILE A 241 9.72 -9.00 3.80
CA ILE A 241 8.67 -8.02 3.49
C ILE A 241 7.35 -8.44 4.16
N LEU A 242 6.97 -9.72 4.04
CA LEU A 242 5.76 -10.25 4.68
C LEU A 242 5.80 -10.09 6.20
N VAL A 243 6.94 -10.43 6.81
CA VAL A 243 7.14 -10.30 8.27
C VAL A 243 7.04 -8.83 8.69
N SER A 244 7.70 -7.93 7.96
CA SER A 244 7.67 -6.48 8.24
C SER A 244 6.25 -5.93 8.18
N GLU A 245 5.51 -6.20 7.09
CA GLU A 245 4.14 -5.72 6.90
C GLU A 245 3.16 -6.30 7.95
N PHE A 246 3.31 -7.59 8.28
CA PHE A 246 2.50 -8.23 9.31
C PHE A 246 2.74 -7.60 10.69
N LEU A 247 4.00 -7.46 11.08
CA LEU A 247 4.35 -6.87 12.37
C LEU A 247 4.00 -5.39 12.45
N TRP A 248 4.13 -4.65 11.35
CA TRP A 248 3.64 -3.27 11.28
C TRP A 248 2.14 -3.18 11.50
N SER A 249 1.36 -4.02 10.82
CA SER A 249 -0.11 -4.06 11.00
C SER A 249 -0.50 -4.43 12.44
N LEU A 250 0.21 -5.37 13.06
CA LEU A 250 -0.01 -5.74 14.45
C LEU A 250 0.33 -4.57 15.40
N GLY A 251 1.41 -3.83 15.12
CA GLY A 251 1.78 -2.62 15.86
C GLY A 251 0.69 -1.56 15.84
N GLN A 252 0.11 -1.28 14.67
CA GLN A 252 -1.01 -0.33 14.52
C GLN A 252 -2.24 -0.73 15.36
N ASN A 253 -2.51 -2.04 15.52
CA ASN A 253 -3.59 -2.52 16.38
C ASN A 253 -3.28 -2.26 17.86
N VAL A 254 -2.04 -2.48 18.30
CA VAL A 254 -1.60 -2.20 19.68
C VAL A 254 -1.73 -0.70 19.97
N GLU A 255 -1.27 0.17 19.07
CA GLU A 255 -1.39 1.62 19.19
C GLU A 255 -2.86 2.06 19.31
N SER A 256 -3.72 1.55 18.43
CA SER A 256 -5.16 1.83 18.46
C SER A 256 -5.82 1.37 19.75
N ALA A 257 -5.40 0.23 20.31
CA ALA A 257 -5.89 -0.25 21.61
C ALA A 257 -5.46 0.68 22.75
N VAL A 258 -4.22 1.16 22.74
CA VAL A 258 -3.74 2.15 23.74
C VAL A 258 -4.56 3.44 23.65
N TYR A 259 -4.78 3.97 22.43
CA TYR A 259 -5.61 5.18 22.27
C TYR A 259 -7.06 4.97 22.76
N GLY A 260 -7.61 3.77 22.55
CA GLY A 260 -8.93 3.41 23.08
C GLY A 260 -8.98 3.42 24.61
N HIS A 261 -7.94 2.94 25.28
CA HIS A 261 -7.84 2.96 26.75
C HIS A 261 -7.67 4.38 27.32
N LEU A 262 -7.10 5.31 26.56
CA LEU A 262 -7.02 6.72 26.95
C LEU A 262 -8.38 7.45 26.92
N GLY A 263 -9.41 6.82 26.36
CA GLY A 263 -10.78 7.33 26.33
C GLY A 263 -11.35 7.49 24.91
N THR A 264 -12.68 7.43 24.83
CA THR A 264 -13.41 7.46 23.54
C THR A 264 -13.17 8.74 22.75
N SER A 265 -13.09 9.90 23.42
CA SER A 265 -12.81 11.20 22.77
C SER A 265 -11.40 11.24 22.14
N ASN A 266 -10.42 10.62 22.81
CA ASN A 266 -9.06 10.52 22.32
C ASN A 266 -8.98 9.63 21.06
N LEU A 267 -9.61 8.45 21.10
CA LEU A 267 -9.69 7.55 19.95
C LEU A 267 -10.44 8.21 18.77
N ALA A 268 -11.54 8.91 19.05
CA ALA A 268 -12.30 9.65 18.04
C ALA A 268 -11.45 10.73 17.37
N ALA A 269 -10.69 11.51 18.16
CA ALA A 269 -9.78 12.53 17.64
C ALA A 269 -8.67 11.93 16.74
N TYR A 270 -8.07 10.80 17.13
CA TYR A 270 -7.11 10.08 16.30
C TYR A 270 -7.74 9.58 15.01
N THR A 271 -8.88 8.88 15.11
CA THR A 271 -9.59 8.31 13.96
C THR A 271 -9.97 9.38 12.92
N LEU A 272 -10.37 10.57 13.39
CA LEU A 272 -10.65 11.72 12.54
C LEU A 272 -9.43 12.14 11.70
N THR A 273 -8.21 11.93 12.19
CA THR A 273 -6.99 12.30 11.46
C THR A 273 -6.55 11.26 10.41
N CYS A 274 -6.94 9.98 10.55
CA CYS A 274 -6.48 8.90 9.71
C CYS A 274 -6.69 9.10 8.20
N PRO A 275 -7.85 9.59 7.71
CA PRO A 275 -8.06 9.78 6.27
C PRO A 275 -7.06 10.76 5.65
N ILE A 276 -6.80 11.89 6.32
CA ILE A 276 -5.88 12.90 5.80
C ILE A 276 -4.42 12.46 5.90
N GLN A 277 -4.06 11.72 6.96
CA GLN A 277 -2.75 11.09 7.07
C GLN A 277 -2.51 10.11 5.92
N GLY A 278 -3.48 9.23 5.64
CA GLY A 278 -3.42 8.28 4.53
C GLY A 278 -3.30 8.98 3.18
N LEU A 279 -4.01 10.08 2.97
CA LEU A 279 -3.96 10.85 1.74
C LEU A 279 -2.58 11.51 1.54
N ILE A 280 -1.96 12.03 2.59
CA ILE A 280 -0.63 12.65 2.53
C ILE A 280 0.45 11.60 2.27
N VAL A 281 0.41 10.46 2.96
CA VAL A 281 1.34 9.36 2.72
C VAL A 281 1.16 8.83 1.28
N GLY A 282 -0.09 8.68 0.84
CA GLY A 282 -0.42 8.30 -0.54
C GLY A 282 0.11 9.27 -1.58
N ALA A 283 -0.02 10.59 -1.32
CA ALA A 283 0.46 11.65 -2.21
C ALA A 283 1.98 11.62 -2.47
N LEU A 284 2.76 11.03 -1.57
CA LEU A 284 4.22 10.95 -1.68
C LEU A 284 4.72 9.52 -1.94
N SER A 285 3.83 8.51 -1.93
CA SER A 285 4.16 7.11 -2.20
C SER A 285 4.77 6.88 -3.59
N GLY A 286 4.37 7.70 -4.56
CA GLY A 286 4.90 7.63 -5.92
C GLY A 286 6.42 7.88 -5.99
N LEU A 287 6.98 8.70 -5.10
CA LEU A 287 8.43 8.93 -5.02
C LEU A 287 9.17 7.67 -4.56
N SER A 288 8.63 6.92 -3.61
CA SER A 288 9.20 5.65 -3.18
C SER A 288 9.17 4.61 -4.31
N ALA A 289 8.05 4.51 -5.04
CA ALA A 289 7.94 3.62 -6.20
C ALA A 289 8.92 4.01 -7.32
N ALA A 290 9.05 5.29 -7.62
CA ALA A 290 10.00 5.79 -8.61
C ALA A 290 11.46 5.51 -8.18
N ALA A 291 11.78 5.70 -6.88
CA ALA A 291 13.09 5.37 -6.33
C ALA A 291 13.43 3.89 -6.52
N GLY A 292 12.50 2.98 -6.20
CA GLY A 292 12.70 1.54 -6.39
C GLY A 292 13.02 1.16 -7.83
N VAL A 293 12.31 1.75 -8.79
CA VAL A 293 12.52 1.47 -10.23
C VAL A 293 13.81 2.11 -10.75
N MET A 294 14.00 3.42 -10.51
CA MET A 294 15.13 4.17 -11.10
C MET A 294 16.46 3.70 -10.52
N VAL A 295 16.53 3.59 -9.19
CA VAL A 295 17.74 3.11 -8.50
C VAL A 295 17.99 1.63 -8.82
N GLY A 296 16.95 0.79 -8.87
CA GLY A 296 17.05 -0.61 -9.27
C GLY A 296 17.67 -0.78 -10.65
N LYS A 297 17.24 0.00 -11.64
CA LYS A 297 17.84 0.00 -13.00
C LYS A 297 19.33 0.37 -12.97
N ARG A 298 19.72 1.38 -12.18
CA ARG A 298 21.15 1.75 -12.03
C ARG A 298 21.97 0.65 -11.39
N LEU A 299 21.45 0.00 -10.36
CA LEU A 299 22.12 -1.14 -9.72
C LEU A 299 22.31 -2.30 -10.69
N GLY A 300 21.30 -2.61 -11.51
CA GLY A 300 21.41 -3.62 -12.57
C GLY A 300 22.52 -3.32 -13.58
N ARG A 301 22.73 -2.03 -13.93
CA ARG A 301 23.85 -1.60 -14.78
C ARG A 301 25.18 -1.54 -14.05
N LYS A 302 25.24 -1.83 -12.76
CA LYS A 302 26.41 -1.67 -11.88
C LYS A 302 26.94 -0.23 -11.81
N GLU A 303 26.06 0.76 -12.10
CA GLU A 303 26.35 2.18 -12.03
C GLU A 303 26.15 2.71 -10.58
N TYR A 304 26.97 2.25 -9.64
CA TYR A 304 26.78 2.51 -8.20
C TYR A 304 26.82 3.99 -7.83
N ASP A 305 27.72 4.79 -8.41
CA ASP A 305 27.78 6.23 -8.15
C ASP A 305 26.58 6.98 -8.72
N GLY A 306 26.10 6.55 -9.90
CA GLY A 306 24.87 7.03 -10.49
C GLY A 306 23.66 6.71 -9.61
N ALA A 307 23.55 5.47 -9.11
CA ALA A 307 22.50 5.04 -8.20
C ALA A 307 22.50 5.86 -6.89
N TYR A 308 23.68 6.13 -6.32
CA TYR A 308 23.82 6.94 -5.11
C TYR A 308 23.41 8.39 -5.31
N THR A 309 23.82 8.99 -6.42
CA THR A 309 23.49 10.39 -6.76
C THR A 309 21.98 10.54 -7.04
N GLU A 310 21.41 9.60 -7.81
CA GLU A 310 19.99 9.60 -8.13
C GLU A 310 19.13 9.41 -6.88
N SER A 311 19.54 8.52 -5.96
CA SER A 311 18.91 8.33 -4.67
C SER A 311 18.85 9.63 -3.86
N LYS A 312 19.97 10.38 -3.78
CA LYS A 312 20.00 11.69 -3.09
C LYS A 312 19.02 12.68 -3.71
N ASN A 313 18.99 12.76 -5.04
CA ASN A 313 18.10 13.69 -5.74
C ASN A 313 16.63 13.37 -5.48
N ILE A 314 16.26 12.09 -5.40
CA ILE A 314 14.89 11.66 -5.07
C ILE A 314 14.56 12.00 -3.61
N MET A 315 15.49 11.78 -2.67
CA MET A 315 15.33 12.17 -1.27
C MET A 315 15.12 13.68 -1.13
N TYR A 316 15.94 14.52 -1.79
CA TYR A 316 15.74 15.98 -1.78
C TYR A 316 14.38 16.39 -2.36
N ALA A 317 13.94 15.76 -3.45
CA ALA A 317 12.62 16.02 -4.02
C ALA A 317 11.50 15.59 -3.03
N GLY A 318 11.69 14.46 -2.36
CA GLY A 318 10.78 13.94 -1.32
C GLY A 318 10.69 14.88 -0.12
N LEU A 319 11.82 15.34 0.38
CA LEU A 319 11.88 16.26 1.51
C LEU A 319 11.18 17.60 1.20
N ILE A 320 11.45 18.17 0.03
CA ILE A 320 10.79 19.41 -0.40
C ILE A 320 9.28 19.20 -0.53
N GLY A 321 8.86 18.12 -1.18
CA GLY A 321 7.44 17.77 -1.31
C GLY A 321 6.77 17.56 0.05
N ALA A 322 7.41 16.81 0.95
CA ALA A 322 6.89 16.52 2.27
C ALA A 322 6.77 17.78 3.15
N VAL A 323 7.79 18.65 3.15
CA VAL A 323 7.74 19.93 3.88
C VAL A 323 6.62 20.82 3.34
N THR A 324 6.47 20.89 2.01
CA THR A 324 5.40 21.69 1.37
C THR A 324 4.02 21.20 1.79
N VAL A 325 3.78 19.87 1.69
CA VAL A 325 2.49 19.25 2.07
C VAL A 325 2.25 19.39 3.57
N SER A 326 3.28 19.26 4.41
CA SER A 326 3.19 19.46 5.87
C SER A 326 2.80 20.90 6.23
N ALA A 327 3.39 21.89 5.57
CA ALA A 327 3.04 23.31 5.78
C ALA A 327 1.56 23.55 5.39
N LEU A 328 1.11 23.02 4.27
CA LEU A 328 -0.30 23.09 3.84
C LEU A 328 -1.22 22.40 4.84
N LEU A 329 -0.84 21.24 5.37
CA LEU A 329 -1.64 20.53 6.38
C LEU A 329 -1.77 21.34 7.66
N ILE A 330 -0.71 21.96 8.15
CA ILE A 330 -0.76 22.82 9.33
C ILE A 330 -1.74 23.98 9.12
N LEU A 331 -1.66 24.65 7.96
CA LEU A 331 -2.56 25.75 7.62
C LEU A 331 -4.02 25.32 7.50
N LEU A 332 -4.29 24.13 6.95
CA LEU A 332 -5.63 23.62 6.69
C LEU A 332 -6.21 22.76 7.82
N SER A 333 -5.42 22.42 8.85
CA SER A 333 -5.81 21.50 9.91
C SER A 333 -7.08 21.92 10.65
N GLY A 334 -7.23 23.21 10.94
CA GLY A 334 -8.42 23.76 11.60
C GLY A 334 -9.66 23.73 10.70
N ILE A 335 -9.50 23.98 9.41
CA ILE A 335 -10.59 23.89 8.41
C ILE A 335 -11.05 22.44 8.29
N TYR A 336 -10.10 21.50 8.16
CA TYR A 336 -10.39 20.08 8.04
C TYR A 336 -11.16 19.55 9.26
N THR A 337 -10.66 19.78 10.49
CA THR A 337 -11.36 19.33 11.71
C THR A 337 -12.70 20.00 11.91
N GLY A 338 -12.86 21.24 11.41
CA GLY A 338 -14.12 21.98 11.43
C GLY A 338 -15.25 21.34 10.63
N LEU A 339 -14.92 20.53 9.57
CA LEU A 339 -15.93 19.86 8.73
C LEU A 339 -16.70 18.76 9.48
N TYR A 340 -16.16 18.24 10.57
CA TYR A 340 -16.78 17.15 11.32
C TYR A 340 -17.78 17.68 12.35
N ARG A 341 -18.86 16.93 12.56
CA ARG A 341 -19.88 17.21 13.58
C ARG A 341 -19.59 16.43 14.85
N VAL A 342 -18.54 16.85 15.58
CA VAL A 342 -18.12 16.27 16.85
C VAL A 342 -17.90 17.39 17.87
N ASP A 343 -17.72 17.04 19.14
CA ASP A 343 -17.45 18.00 20.20
C ASP A 343 -16.21 18.85 19.93
N TYR A 344 -16.22 20.08 20.42
CA TYR A 344 -15.14 21.04 20.23
C TYR A 344 -13.80 20.49 20.74
N SER A 345 -13.80 19.79 21.88
CA SER A 345 -12.62 19.15 22.46
C SER A 345 -11.99 18.11 21.51
N VAL A 346 -12.79 17.30 20.82
CA VAL A 346 -12.34 16.30 19.85
C VAL A 346 -11.76 16.98 18.61
N LYS A 347 -12.36 18.10 18.16
CA LYS A 347 -11.81 18.87 17.02
C LYS A 347 -10.45 19.47 17.33
N GLU A 348 -10.32 20.05 18.52
CA GLU A 348 -9.06 20.68 18.95
C GLU A 348 -7.94 19.63 19.11
N LEU A 349 -8.25 18.48 19.76
CA LEU A 349 -7.33 17.34 19.84
C LEU A 349 -6.93 16.83 18.45
N GLY A 350 -7.91 16.65 17.56
CA GLY A 350 -7.65 16.22 16.18
C GLY A 350 -6.75 17.18 15.42
N LYS A 351 -6.97 18.50 15.59
CA LYS A 351 -6.11 19.54 15.01
C LYS A 351 -4.68 19.45 15.53
N ILE A 352 -4.49 19.30 16.86
CA ILE A 352 -3.17 19.16 17.47
C ILE A 352 -2.47 17.90 16.95
N LEU A 353 -3.18 16.75 16.87
CA LEU A 353 -2.62 15.51 16.33
C LEU A 353 -2.21 15.65 14.85
N LEU A 354 -2.98 16.40 14.05
CA LEU A 354 -2.59 16.70 12.64
C LEU A 354 -1.35 17.59 12.57
N ILE A 355 -1.19 18.53 13.47
CA ILE A 355 0.03 19.37 13.55
C ILE A 355 1.23 18.50 13.92
N VAL A 356 1.09 17.64 14.93
CA VAL A 356 2.16 16.70 15.30
C VAL A 356 2.51 15.80 14.11
N PHE A 357 1.51 15.22 13.45
CA PHE A 357 1.73 14.41 12.24
C PHE A 357 2.47 15.22 11.16
N ALA A 358 2.07 16.45 10.89
CA ALA A 358 2.71 17.31 9.88
C ALA A 358 4.18 17.57 10.18
N LEU A 359 4.56 17.73 11.46
CA LEU A 359 5.94 17.90 11.87
C LEU A 359 6.79 16.64 11.62
N TYR A 360 6.21 15.45 11.79
CA TYR A 360 6.89 14.18 11.56
C TYR A 360 6.74 13.64 10.12
N ALA A 361 5.79 14.14 9.34
CA ALA A 361 5.52 13.66 7.98
C ALA A 361 6.77 13.72 7.06
N PRO A 362 7.65 14.75 7.09
CA PRO A 362 8.89 14.72 6.32
C PRO A 362 9.79 13.54 6.67
N VAL A 363 9.92 13.21 7.97
CA VAL A 363 10.71 12.07 8.44
C VAL A 363 10.11 10.76 7.95
N LYS A 364 8.78 10.61 8.06
CA LYS A 364 8.05 9.42 7.60
C LYS A 364 8.16 9.21 6.10
N VAL A 365 8.06 10.28 5.32
CA VAL A 365 8.20 10.22 3.85
C VAL A 365 9.63 9.85 3.46
N GLU A 366 10.63 10.41 4.12
CA GLU A 366 12.02 10.02 3.88
C GLU A 366 12.28 8.55 4.22
N ASN A 367 11.70 8.03 5.30
CA ASN A 367 11.76 6.59 5.62
C ASN A 367 11.12 5.73 4.52
N MET A 368 9.98 6.16 3.99
CA MET A 368 9.29 5.46 2.91
C MET A 368 10.13 5.47 1.61
N ILE A 369 10.75 6.58 1.25
CA ILE A 369 11.61 6.70 0.06
C ILE A 369 12.89 5.90 0.26
N LEU A 370 13.58 6.11 1.37
CA LEU A 370 14.88 5.50 1.65
C LEU A 370 14.77 4.00 1.92
N GLY A 371 13.89 3.60 2.84
CA GLY A 371 13.67 2.19 3.18
C GLY A 371 12.87 1.45 2.12
N GLY A 372 11.68 1.95 1.78
CA GLY A 372 10.74 1.28 0.88
C GLY A 372 11.17 1.30 -0.60
N GLY A 373 11.82 2.38 -1.04
CA GLY A 373 12.29 2.53 -2.43
C GLY A 373 13.76 2.18 -2.59
N ILE A 374 14.65 2.98 -2.02
CA ILE A 374 16.10 2.97 -2.31
C ILE A 374 16.78 1.71 -1.78
N ILE A 375 16.74 1.45 -0.48
CA ILE A 375 17.49 0.33 0.13
C ILE A 375 16.92 -1.02 -0.33
N ARG A 376 15.59 -1.13 -0.44
CA ARG A 376 14.93 -2.35 -0.98
C ARG A 376 15.34 -2.65 -2.42
N SER A 377 15.62 -1.66 -3.24
CA SER A 377 15.99 -1.87 -4.65
C SER A 377 17.26 -2.70 -4.84
N GLY A 378 18.14 -2.75 -3.83
CA GLY A 378 19.31 -3.64 -3.78
C GLY A 378 18.99 -5.11 -3.44
N GLY A 379 17.73 -5.49 -3.26
CA GLY A 379 17.32 -6.88 -2.95
C GLY A 379 17.52 -7.30 -1.49
N ASN A 380 18.22 -6.51 -0.66
CA ASN A 380 18.42 -6.83 0.76
C ASN A 380 17.26 -6.36 1.63
N THR A 381 16.11 -7.02 1.50
CA THR A 381 14.88 -6.71 2.22
C THR A 381 14.97 -7.00 3.73
N LYS A 382 15.89 -7.89 4.14
CA LYS A 382 16.10 -8.26 5.55
C LYS A 382 16.55 -7.07 6.41
N ILE A 383 17.38 -6.19 5.87
CA ILE A 383 17.85 -5.00 6.61
C ILE A 383 16.64 -4.10 6.96
N ILE A 384 15.74 -3.87 6.01
CA ILE A 384 14.55 -3.04 6.23
C ILE A 384 13.64 -3.69 7.26
N MET A 385 13.40 -5.00 7.16
CA MET A 385 12.61 -5.74 8.16
C MET A 385 13.18 -5.53 9.58
N ILE A 386 14.50 -5.62 9.77
CA ILE A 386 15.12 -5.42 11.09
C ILE A 386 14.90 -3.99 11.58
N ILE A 387 15.06 -2.99 10.72
CA ILE A 387 14.83 -1.57 11.06
C ILE A 387 13.37 -1.37 11.50
N ASP A 388 12.42 -1.95 10.75
CA ASP A 388 11.00 -1.83 11.04
C ASP A 388 10.64 -2.52 12.36
N ILE A 389 11.14 -3.73 12.59
CA ILE A 389 10.88 -4.47 13.83
C ILE A 389 11.45 -3.72 15.04
N VAL A 390 12.71 -3.30 14.96
CA VAL A 390 13.34 -2.57 16.07
C VAL A 390 12.64 -1.23 16.31
N GLY A 391 12.32 -0.49 15.23
CA GLY A 391 11.60 0.77 15.34
C GLY A 391 10.24 0.58 16.03
N THR A 392 9.36 -0.27 15.49
CA THR A 392 8.01 -0.43 16.03
C THR A 392 8.00 -1.13 17.39
N TRP A 393 8.67 -2.31 17.51
CA TRP A 393 8.49 -3.19 18.65
C TRP A 393 9.46 -2.95 19.80
N CYS A 394 10.68 -2.46 19.52
CA CYS A 394 11.65 -2.18 20.57
C CYS A 394 11.65 -0.71 21.00
N ILE A 395 11.13 0.22 20.18
CA ILE A 395 11.13 1.65 20.48
C ILE A 395 9.71 2.20 20.53
N GLY A 396 8.96 2.16 19.44
CA GLY A 396 7.65 2.82 19.32
C GLY A 396 6.63 2.33 20.33
N ILE A 397 6.32 1.03 20.32
CA ILE A 397 5.34 0.44 21.23
C ILE A 397 5.76 0.59 22.71
N PRO A 398 7.02 0.29 23.12
CA PRO A 398 7.42 0.53 24.50
C PRO A 398 7.30 1.99 24.94
N LEU A 399 7.69 2.95 24.08
CA LEU A 399 7.52 4.38 24.38
C LEU A 399 6.05 4.80 24.45
N CYS A 400 5.21 4.24 23.57
CA CYS A 400 3.76 4.44 23.61
C CYS A 400 3.16 3.97 24.96
N LEU A 401 3.51 2.75 25.40
CA LEU A 401 3.05 2.19 26.67
C LEU A 401 3.59 2.96 27.88
N LEU A 402 4.85 3.36 27.87
CA LEU A 402 5.44 4.19 28.91
C LEU A 402 4.73 5.54 29.03
N ALA A 403 4.50 6.20 27.90
CA ALA A 403 3.79 7.50 27.89
C ALA A 403 2.35 7.36 28.40
N ALA A 404 1.63 6.31 28.01
CA ALA A 404 0.24 6.11 28.37
C ALA A 404 0.03 5.67 29.83
N TYR A 405 0.83 4.71 30.31
CA TYR A 405 0.56 4.01 31.57
C TYR A 405 1.53 4.37 32.72
N VAL A 406 2.72 4.87 32.43
CA VAL A 406 3.71 5.27 33.44
C VAL A 406 3.73 6.77 33.65
N PHE A 407 3.74 7.54 32.53
CA PHE A 407 3.74 8.99 32.59
C PHE A 407 2.34 9.59 32.61
N GLU A 408 1.31 8.77 32.31
CA GLU A 408 -0.10 9.20 32.25
C GLU A 408 -0.33 10.40 31.33
N TRP A 409 0.43 10.48 30.24
CA TRP A 409 0.31 11.55 29.26
C TRP A 409 -0.99 11.38 28.44
N GLY A 410 -1.61 12.49 28.09
CA GLY A 410 -2.72 12.48 27.15
C GLY A 410 -2.30 12.02 25.75
N ILE A 411 -3.28 11.78 24.89
CA ILE A 411 -3.06 11.22 23.54
C ILE A 411 -2.01 12.00 22.73
N VAL A 412 -1.92 13.30 22.86
CA VAL A 412 -0.95 14.12 22.15
C VAL A 412 0.48 13.76 22.56
N GLY A 413 0.74 13.57 23.86
CA GLY A 413 2.04 13.16 24.37
C GLY A 413 2.40 11.73 23.94
N VAL A 414 1.43 10.81 24.05
CA VAL A 414 1.58 9.41 23.64
C VAL A 414 1.88 9.31 22.14
N TYR A 415 1.12 10.01 21.30
CA TYR A 415 1.31 10.04 19.85
C TYR A 415 2.65 10.67 19.46
N THR A 416 3.03 11.76 20.13
CA THR A 416 4.33 12.45 19.88
C THR A 416 5.50 11.53 20.24
N LEU A 417 5.45 10.84 21.37
CA LEU A 417 6.53 9.96 21.80
C LEU A 417 6.63 8.71 20.92
N LEU A 418 5.49 8.13 20.53
CA LEU A 418 5.44 7.02 19.58
C LEU A 418 6.13 7.40 18.27
N THR A 419 5.77 8.55 17.69
CA THR A 419 6.32 8.96 16.38
C THR A 419 7.82 9.23 16.38
N THR A 420 8.48 9.28 17.55
CA THR A 420 9.96 9.38 17.62
C THR A 420 10.67 8.15 17.04
N GLU A 421 9.97 6.99 16.96
CA GLU A 421 10.50 5.81 16.27
C GLU A 421 10.90 6.09 14.82
N GLU A 422 10.14 6.96 14.13
CA GLU A 422 10.42 7.34 12.75
C GLU A 422 11.78 8.06 12.61
N ILE A 423 12.17 8.84 13.61
CA ILE A 423 13.49 9.49 13.64
C ILE A 423 14.58 8.44 13.77
N PHE A 424 14.40 7.46 14.67
CA PHE A 424 15.35 6.34 14.80
C PHE A 424 15.51 5.59 13.49
N ARG A 425 14.40 5.22 12.82
CA ARG A 425 14.41 4.54 11.53
C ARG A 425 15.17 5.34 10.49
N LEU A 426 14.93 6.65 10.41
CA LEU A 426 15.61 7.53 9.46
C LEU A 426 17.12 7.58 9.72
N ILE A 427 17.53 7.73 10.98
CA ILE A 427 18.97 7.78 11.34
C ILE A 427 19.65 6.50 10.93
N VAL A 428 19.08 5.31 11.29
CA VAL A 428 19.66 4.01 10.95
C VAL A 428 19.71 3.80 9.44
N SER A 429 18.62 4.12 8.74
CA SER A 429 18.54 4.03 7.28
C SER A 429 19.56 4.93 6.59
N LEU A 430 19.77 6.17 7.08
CA LEU A 430 20.79 7.10 6.55
C LEU A 430 22.22 6.58 6.79
N VAL A 431 22.48 5.94 7.94
CA VAL A 431 23.79 5.33 8.20
C VAL A 431 24.05 4.18 7.22
N ILE A 432 23.05 3.33 6.98
CA ILE A 432 23.14 2.23 6.01
C ILE A 432 23.32 2.79 4.60
N PHE A 433 22.55 3.80 4.23
CA PHE A 433 22.66 4.48 2.94
C PHE A 433 24.07 5.01 2.69
N ARG A 434 24.65 5.74 3.67
CA ARG A 434 26.01 6.28 3.58
C ARG A 434 27.09 5.21 3.46
N LYS A 435 26.91 4.05 4.10
CA LYS A 435 27.85 2.92 4.01
C LYS A 435 27.84 2.23 2.63
N ARG A 436 26.88 2.53 1.75
CA ARG A 436 26.73 1.99 0.39
C ARG A 436 26.63 0.45 0.28
N LYS A 437 26.59 -0.29 1.41
CA LYS A 437 26.50 -1.76 1.43
C LYS A 437 25.15 -2.33 0.96
N TRP A 438 24.15 -1.47 0.79
CA TRP A 438 22.85 -1.82 0.26
C TRP A 438 22.85 -1.93 -1.27
N MET A 439 23.86 -1.35 -1.95
CA MET A 439 23.95 -1.33 -3.40
C MET A 439 24.45 -2.68 -3.90
N ILE A 440 23.51 -3.62 -4.07
CA ILE A 440 23.77 -4.97 -4.56
C ILE A 440 23.17 -5.09 -5.96
N SER A 441 23.96 -5.54 -6.93
CA SER A 441 23.48 -5.94 -8.24
C SER A 441 23.13 -7.43 -8.21
N LEU A 442 21.94 -7.76 -8.72
CA LEU A 442 21.46 -9.14 -8.88
C LEU A 442 21.79 -9.69 -10.27
N SER A 443 22.34 -8.82 -11.15
CA SER A 443 22.72 -9.15 -12.54
C SER A 443 24.12 -9.72 -12.67
#